data_32efb9ab61984e6b570bbd4fc5f22e9f
#
_entry.id   32efb9ab61984e6b570bbd4fc5f22e9f
#
_cell.length_a   1.000
_cell.length_b   1.000
_cell.length_c   1.000
_cell.angle_alpha   90.00
_cell.angle_beta   90.00
_cell.angle_gamma   90.00
#
_symmetry.space_group_name_H-M   'P 1'
#
loop_
_entity.id
_entity.type
_entity.pdbx_description
1 polymer ?
#
loop_
_entity_poly.entity_id
_entity_poly.type
_entity_poly.pdbx_seq_one_letter_code
_entity_poly.pdbx_strand_id
1 'polypeptide(L)'
;MAYEQIKAFYPKEMGKKKGWCLQNCRLGFRIYTGHYASAKSAYEAAKKNGTLRAMNELPSNISVPVYQSSTSKYGHVIVYNMGTYYSDGSVIKNPKGLLGWDINMDGVQVVKYTAAKNFLPEKGYWAPGDNDPRIGDLALFMRSKFPAYTSAKALGNYYGKYLTKSITEFQRRCHLYPDGCVGRITYNELKKYGFKY
;
A
#
# COMPACT_ATOMS: atom_id res chain seq x y z
N MET A 1 3.14 2.89 5.20
CA MET A 1 2.98 1.43 5.41
C MET A 1 2.69 0.82 4.05
N ALA A 2 3.41 -0.22 3.66
CA ALA A 2 3.16 -0.91 2.40
C ALA A 2 2.44 -2.25 2.67
N TYR A 3 1.50 -2.57 1.82
CA TYR A 3 0.81 -3.86 1.82
C TYR A 3 0.99 -4.51 0.47
N GLU A 4 1.18 -5.81 0.46
CA GLU A 4 1.31 -6.63 -0.74
C GLU A 4 0.07 -7.52 -0.87
N GLN A 5 -0.54 -7.53 -2.06
CA GLN A 5 -1.67 -8.41 -2.35
C GLN A 5 -1.19 -9.86 -2.45
N ILE A 6 -1.76 -10.75 -1.62
CA ILE A 6 -1.48 -12.20 -1.65
C ILE A 6 -2.52 -12.92 -2.50
N LYS A 7 -3.79 -12.58 -2.31
CA LYS A 7 -4.91 -13.14 -3.10
C LYS A 7 -5.58 -12.03 -3.89
N ALA A 8 -5.58 -12.15 -5.21
CA ALA A 8 -6.27 -11.22 -6.10
C ALA A 8 -7.79 -11.30 -5.90
N PHE A 9 -8.46 -10.17 -6.12
CA PHE A 9 -9.93 -10.09 -6.15
C PHE A 9 -10.43 -10.09 -7.59
N TYR A 10 -11.43 -10.90 -7.84
CA TYR A 10 -12.09 -11.06 -9.14
C TYR A 10 -13.56 -10.62 -9.03
N PRO A 11 -13.91 -9.38 -9.42
CA PRO A 11 -15.26 -8.84 -9.25
C PRO A 11 -16.35 -9.70 -9.91
N LYS A 12 -16.05 -10.33 -11.04
CA LYS A 12 -16.98 -11.19 -11.78
C LYS A 12 -17.29 -12.50 -11.06
N GLU A 13 -16.41 -12.94 -10.16
CA GLU A 13 -16.55 -14.16 -9.36
C GLU A 13 -17.19 -13.90 -7.99
N MET A 14 -17.39 -12.63 -7.63
CA MET A 14 -18.09 -12.26 -6.41
C MET A 14 -19.52 -12.80 -6.45
N GLY A 15 -19.95 -13.41 -5.35
CA GLY A 15 -21.31 -13.93 -5.22
C GLY A 15 -22.36 -12.80 -5.21
N LYS A 16 -23.61 -13.16 -5.56
CA LYS A 16 -24.74 -12.21 -5.68
C LYS A 16 -25.92 -12.58 -4.80
N LYS A 17 -25.76 -13.56 -3.92
CA LYS A 17 -26.86 -14.05 -3.08
C LYS A 17 -27.17 -13.04 -1.99
N LYS A 18 -28.38 -12.49 -2.01
CA LYS A 18 -28.85 -11.50 -1.01
C LYS A 18 -28.74 -12.06 0.41
N GLY A 19 -28.19 -11.26 1.33
CA GLY A 19 -27.99 -11.63 2.74
C GLY A 19 -26.76 -12.50 3.02
N TRP A 20 -25.94 -12.80 2.01
CA TRP A 20 -24.77 -13.65 2.11
C TRP A 20 -23.47 -12.85 1.86
N CYS A 21 -23.42 -11.60 2.33
CA CYS A 21 -22.34 -10.65 2.02
C CYS A 21 -20.95 -11.22 2.29
N LEU A 22 -20.73 -11.92 3.42
CA LEU A 22 -19.43 -12.52 3.74
C LEU A 22 -19.03 -13.60 2.71
N GLN A 23 -19.97 -14.50 2.39
CA GLN A 23 -19.73 -15.54 1.37
C GLN A 23 -19.53 -14.92 -0.01
N ASN A 24 -20.36 -13.93 -0.38
CA ASN A 24 -20.23 -13.25 -1.67
C ASN A 24 -18.85 -12.60 -1.82
N CYS A 25 -18.36 -11.91 -0.79
CA CYS A 25 -17.03 -11.29 -0.79
C CYS A 25 -15.91 -12.33 -0.94
N ARG A 26 -15.95 -13.41 -0.15
CA ARG A 26 -14.87 -14.42 -0.19
C ARG A 26 -14.78 -15.15 -1.53
N LEU A 27 -15.91 -15.38 -2.22
CA LEU A 27 -15.90 -15.98 -3.56
C LEU A 27 -15.12 -15.11 -4.55
N GLY A 28 -15.24 -13.79 -4.47
CA GLY A 28 -14.42 -12.87 -5.27
C GLY A 28 -12.91 -13.00 -5.02
N PHE A 29 -12.49 -13.51 -3.87
CA PHE A 29 -11.08 -13.84 -3.58
C PHE A 29 -10.73 -15.31 -3.83
N ARG A 30 -11.64 -16.08 -4.42
CA ARG A 30 -11.50 -17.54 -4.63
C ARG A 30 -11.27 -18.30 -3.33
N ILE A 31 -11.94 -17.88 -2.26
CA ILE A 31 -11.94 -18.54 -0.97
C ILE A 31 -13.25 -19.32 -0.83
N TYR A 32 -13.18 -20.63 -0.97
CA TYR A 32 -14.37 -21.50 -1.06
C TYR A 32 -14.82 -22.04 0.28
N THR A 33 -13.96 -22.03 1.31
CA THR A 33 -14.27 -22.45 2.68
C THR A 33 -14.48 -21.21 3.56
N GLY A 34 -15.54 -21.19 4.37
CA GLY A 34 -15.83 -20.13 5.33
C GLY A 34 -15.28 -20.47 6.71
N HIS A 35 -14.84 -19.45 7.46
CA HIS A 35 -14.37 -19.56 8.83
C HIS A 35 -15.36 -18.94 9.83
N TYR A 36 -16.09 -17.93 9.42
CA TYR A 36 -17.02 -17.22 10.28
C TYR A 36 -18.46 -17.33 9.81
N ALA A 37 -19.39 -17.38 10.77
CA ALA A 37 -20.81 -17.51 10.48
C ALA A 37 -21.44 -16.23 9.90
N SER A 38 -20.82 -15.06 10.09
CA SER A 38 -21.34 -13.77 9.66
C SER A 38 -20.25 -12.72 9.50
N ALA A 39 -20.57 -11.63 8.81
CA ALA A 39 -19.68 -10.46 8.71
C ALA A 39 -19.39 -9.84 10.09
N LYS A 40 -20.35 -9.87 11.01
CA LYS A 40 -20.16 -9.40 12.39
C LYS A 40 -19.13 -10.24 13.13
N SER A 41 -19.23 -11.58 13.06
CA SER A 41 -18.26 -12.47 13.73
C SER A 41 -16.86 -12.35 13.11
N ALA A 42 -16.76 -12.17 11.79
CA ALA A 42 -15.49 -11.87 11.12
C ALA A 42 -14.89 -10.52 11.58
N TYR A 43 -15.71 -9.47 11.67
CA TYR A 43 -15.28 -8.16 12.18
C TYR A 43 -14.75 -8.22 13.62
N GLU A 44 -15.49 -8.87 14.52
CA GLU A 44 -15.04 -9.02 15.92
C GLU A 44 -13.75 -9.84 16.01
N ALA A 45 -13.60 -10.87 15.20
CA ALA A 45 -12.37 -11.63 15.11
C ALA A 45 -11.20 -10.77 14.60
N ALA A 46 -11.41 -9.94 13.58
CA ALA A 46 -10.39 -9.00 13.07
C ALA A 46 -9.94 -8.02 14.15
N LYS A 47 -10.87 -7.49 14.96
CA LYS A 47 -10.54 -6.63 16.11
C LYS A 47 -9.71 -7.38 17.14
N LYS A 48 -10.18 -8.56 17.56
CA LYS A 48 -9.51 -9.39 18.58
C LYS A 48 -8.10 -9.81 18.16
N ASN A 49 -7.91 -10.13 16.89
CA ASN A 49 -6.63 -10.59 16.34
C ASN A 49 -5.70 -9.44 15.92
N GLY A 50 -6.13 -8.17 16.04
CA GLY A 50 -5.34 -7.01 15.67
C GLY A 50 -5.09 -6.87 14.17
N THR A 51 -5.95 -7.47 13.33
CA THR A 51 -5.84 -7.42 11.86
C THR A 51 -6.70 -6.32 11.22
N LEU A 52 -7.67 -5.78 11.97
CA LEU A 52 -8.49 -4.65 11.53
C LEU A 52 -7.66 -3.36 11.45
N ARG A 53 -7.85 -2.60 10.38
CA ARG A 53 -7.18 -1.33 10.11
C ARG A 53 -8.19 -0.21 9.94
N ALA A 54 -7.78 1.01 10.27
CA ALA A 54 -8.61 2.20 10.09
C ALA A 54 -8.76 2.57 8.61
N MET A 55 -9.88 3.19 8.24
CA MET A 55 -10.16 3.55 6.84
C MET A 55 -9.18 4.58 6.27
N ASN A 56 -8.63 5.46 7.10
CA ASN A 56 -7.60 6.44 6.67
C ASN A 56 -6.24 5.79 6.35
N GLU A 57 -6.06 4.52 6.68
CA GLU A 57 -4.87 3.72 6.36
C GLU A 57 -5.05 2.85 5.10
N LEU A 58 -6.23 2.90 4.45
CA LEU A 58 -6.56 2.05 3.30
C LEU A 58 -5.72 2.44 2.07
N PRO A 59 -4.80 1.57 1.59
CA PRO A 59 -4.01 1.85 0.40
C PRO A 59 -4.88 1.77 -0.87
N SER A 60 -4.57 2.61 -1.86
CA SER A 60 -5.33 2.67 -3.11
C SER A 60 -5.10 1.48 -4.06
N ASN A 61 -4.03 0.71 -3.86
CA ASN A 61 -3.54 -0.30 -4.79
C ASN A 61 -3.76 -1.76 -4.34
N ILE A 62 -4.63 -1.99 -3.36
CA ILE A 62 -4.93 -3.33 -2.84
C ILE A 62 -6.41 -3.66 -2.94
N SER A 63 -6.73 -4.94 -2.74
CA SER A 63 -8.09 -5.46 -2.64
C SER A 63 -8.28 -6.11 -1.27
N VAL A 64 -9.26 -5.63 -0.50
CA VAL A 64 -9.49 -6.04 0.88
C VAL A 64 -10.96 -6.01 1.26
N PRO A 65 -11.40 -6.84 2.24
CA PRO A 65 -12.72 -6.67 2.82
C PRO A 65 -12.78 -5.38 3.65
N VAL A 66 -13.89 -4.69 3.57
CA VAL A 66 -14.21 -3.49 4.35
C VAL A 66 -15.52 -3.74 5.09
N TYR A 67 -15.48 -3.62 6.40
CA TYR A 67 -16.66 -3.78 7.24
C TYR A 67 -17.46 -2.48 7.29
N GLN A 68 -18.77 -2.63 7.26
CA GLN A 68 -19.71 -1.51 7.23
C GLN A 68 -20.72 -1.62 8.37
N SER A 69 -21.11 -0.50 8.95
CA SER A 69 -22.19 -0.45 9.92
C SER A 69 -23.49 -0.95 9.29
N SER A 70 -24.24 -1.75 10.03
CA SER A 70 -25.47 -2.36 9.54
C SER A 70 -26.45 -2.54 10.68
N THR A 71 -27.74 -2.37 10.40
CA THR A 71 -28.83 -2.71 11.32
C THR A 71 -29.06 -4.21 11.41
N SER A 72 -28.49 -4.99 10.49
CA SER A 72 -28.53 -6.45 10.53
C SER A 72 -27.74 -7.00 11.71
N LYS A 73 -28.32 -7.95 12.44
CA LYS A 73 -27.61 -8.70 13.49
C LYS A 73 -26.38 -9.45 13.00
N TYR A 74 -26.28 -9.70 11.70
CA TYR A 74 -25.18 -10.40 11.04
C TYR A 74 -24.06 -9.46 10.57
N GLY A 75 -24.26 -8.12 10.65
CA GLY A 75 -23.32 -7.15 10.12
C GLY A 75 -23.33 -7.08 8.60
N HIS A 76 -22.41 -6.29 8.05
CA HIS A 76 -22.19 -6.19 6.60
C HIS A 76 -20.71 -6.06 6.27
N VAL A 77 -20.30 -6.64 5.16
CA VAL A 77 -18.96 -6.54 4.58
C VAL A 77 -19.06 -6.35 3.07
N ILE A 78 -18.19 -5.50 2.57
CA ILE A 78 -18.03 -5.18 1.14
C ILE A 78 -16.57 -5.38 0.76
N VAL A 79 -16.21 -5.30 -0.50
CA VAL A 79 -14.83 -5.35 -0.96
C VAL A 79 -14.43 -4.00 -1.53
N TYR A 80 -13.32 -3.46 -1.05
CA TYR A 80 -12.58 -2.43 -1.73
C TYR A 80 -11.59 -3.09 -2.70
N ASN A 81 -11.57 -2.65 -3.94
CA ASN A 81 -10.68 -3.14 -4.98
C ASN A 81 -10.09 -1.95 -5.74
N MET A 82 -8.87 -1.56 -5.42
CA MET A 82 -8.08 -0.54 -6.15
C MET A 82 -8.88 0.73 -6.50
N GLY A 83 -9.54 1.34 -5.51
CA GLY A 83 -10.35 2.56 -5.70
C GLY A 83 -11.85 2.34 -5.87
N THR A 84 -12.30 1.11 -6.08
CA THR A 84 -13.72 0.78 -6.32
C THR A 84 -14.27 -0.13 -5.24
N TYR A 85 -15.48 0.13 -4.77
CA TYR A 85 -16.17 -0.72 -3.79
C TYR A 85 -17.17 -1.64 -4.48
N TYR A 86 -17.29 -2.87 -3.97
CA TYR A 86 -18.19 -3.91 -4.48
C TYR A 86 -19.00 -4.53 -3.35
N SER A 87 -20.30 -4.70 -3.58
CA SER A 87 -21.18 -5.50 -2.71
C SER A 87 -22.09 -6.36 -3.58
N ASP A 88 -22.25 -7.64 -3.22
CA ASP A 88 -23.13 -8.59 -3.88
C ASP A 88 -23.00 -8.57 -5.41
N GLY A 89 -21.74 -8.49 -5.90
CA GLY A 89 -21.40 -8.49 -7.32
C GLY A 89 -21.63 -7.17 -8.06
N SER A 90 -22.00 -6.11 -7.36
CA SER A 90 -22.25 -4.78 -7.94
C SER A 90 -21.28 -3.72 -7.39
N VAL A 91 -21.00 -2.71 -8.22
CA VAL A 91 -20.21 -1.53 -7.80
C VAL A 91 -21.07 -0.65 -6.89
N ILE A 92 -20.48 -0.21 -5.79
CA ILE A 92 -21.10 0.76 -4.88
C ILE A 92 -20.38 2.10 -5.02
N LYS A 93 -21.11 3.16 -5.27
CA LYS A 93 -20.62 4.53 -5.22
C LYS A 93 -20.77 5.10 -3.81
N ASN A 94 -19.68 5.66 -3.25
CA ASN A 94 -19.68 6.37 -1.97
C ASN A 94 -20.33 5.58 -0.80
N PRO A 95 -19.81 4.39 -0.44
CA PRO A 95 -20.36 3.64 0.68
C PRO A 95 -20.21 4.44 1.99
N LYS A 96 -21.24 4.39 2.84
CA LYS A 96 -21.27 5.11 4.12
C LYS A 96 -21.10 4.13 5.28
N GLY A 97 -20.73 4.67 6.46
CA GLY A 97 -20.66 3.88 7.68
C GLY A 97 -19.55 2.83 7.66
N LEU A 98 -18.43 3.13 6.98
CA LEU A 98 -17.27 2.24 6.95
C LEU A 98 -16.59 2.21 8.31
N LEU A 99 -16.42 1.02 8.88
CA LEU A 99 -15.87 0.77 10.21
C LEU A 99 -14.36 0.51 10.20
N GLY A 100 -13.86 -0.05 9.11
CA GLY A 100 -12.46 -0.45 8.95
C GLY A 100 -12.33 -1.52 7.88
N TRP A 101 -11.08 -1.85 7.55
CA TRP A 101 -10.74 -2.91 6.61
C TRP A 101 -9.83 -3.95 7.26
N ASP A 102 -9.79 -5.17 6.72
CA ASP A 102 -9.01 -6.27 7.26
C ASP A 102 -8.00 -6.79 6.24
N ILE A 103 -6.86 -7.24 6.72
CA ILE A 103 -5.86 -7.95 5.91
C ILE A 103 -6.31 -9.36 5.55
N ASN A 104 -7.34 -9.87 6.22
CA ASN A 104 -7.93 -11.19 6.00
C ASN A 104 -9.35 -11.07 5.44
N MET A 105 -9.69 -11.96 4.50
CA MET A 105 -11.05 -12.20 4.08
C MET A 105 -11.53 -13.51 4.70
N ASP A 106 -12.51 -13.42 5.61
CA ASP A 106 -13.10 -14.58 6.29
C ASP A 106 -12.04 -15.53 6.89
N GLY A 107 -11.04 -14.95 7.62
CA GLY A 107 -9.95 -15.66 8.26
C GLY A 107 -8.77 -16.06 7.35
N VAL A 108 -8.89 -15.88 6.04
CA VAL A 108 -7.81 -16.15 5.08
C VAL A 108 -7.09 -14.85 4.72
N GLN A 109 -5.78 -14.83 4.88
CA GLN A 109 -4.98 -13.66 4.56
C GLN A 109 -5.02 -13.34 3.06
N VAL A 110 -5.45 -12.12 2.71
CA VAL A 110 -5.55 -11.64 1.33
C VAL A 110 -4.51 -10.57 1.00
N VAL A 111 -4.02 -9.85 2.01
CA VAL A 111 -2.86 -8.97 1.92
C VAL A 111 -1.93 -9.24 3.09
N LYS A 112 -0.64 -9.09 2.89
CA LYS A 112 0.34 -9.09 3.98
C LYS A 112 0.87 -7.68 4.19
N TYR A 113 1.12 -7.35 5.45
CA TYR A 113 1.90 -6.19 5.79
C TYR A 113 3.34 -6.44 5.33
N THR A 114 3.82 -5.62 4.43
CA THR A 114 5.24 -5.49 4.21
C THR A 114 5.69 -4.32 5.08
N ALA A 115 6.54 -4.60 6.06
CA ALA A 115 7.26 -3.52 6.73
C ALA A 115 7.74 -2.58 5.62
N ALA A 116 7.44 -1.29 5.74
CA ALA A 116 7.90 -0.32 4.75
C ALA A 116 9.38 -0.64 4.53
N LYS A 117 9.74 -1.05 3.31
CA LYS A 117 11.13 -1.34 3.01
C LYS A 117 11.86 -0.08 3.41
N ASN A 118 12.72 -0.16 4.41
CA ASN A 118 13.45 1.01 4.84
C ASN A 118 14.24 1.49 3.61
N PHE A 119 13.93 2.68 3.12
CA PHE A 119 14.64 3.21 1.95
C PHE A 119 16.14 3.22 2.19
N LEU A 120 16.56 3.60 3.40
CA LEU A 120 17.97 3.58 3.74
C LEU A 120 18.43 2.14 4.05
N PRO A 121 19.66 1.77 3.66
CA PRO A 121 20.25 0.49 3.99
C PRO A 121 20.61 0.41 5.48
N GLU A 122 21.04 -0.74 5.96
CA GLU A 122 21.43 -0.94 7.35
C GLU A 122 22.56 0.03 7.80
N LYS A 123 23.50 0.36 6.90
CA LYS A 123 24.53 1.38 7.17
C LYS A 123 23.99 2.81 7.32
N GLY A 124 22.68 3.03 7.08
CA GLY A 124 21.98 4.30 7.31
C GLY A 124 22.05 5.33 6.17
N TYR A 125 22.76 5.06 5.08
CA TYR A 125 22.89 6.01 3.95
C TYR A 125 23.21 5.29 2.63
N TRP A 126 22.86 5.91 1.52
CA TRP A 126 23.32 5.59 0.17
C TRP A 126 24.49 6.48 -0.22
N ALA A 127 25.51 5.91 -0.85
CA ALA A 127 26.70 6.60 -1.30
C ALA A 127 27.14 6.13 -2.69
N PRO A 128 28.04 6.89 -3.37
CA PRO A 128 28.63 6.46 -4.63
C PRO A 128 29.24 5.06 -4.53
N GLY A 129 28.95 4.21 -5.51
CA GLY A 129 29.39 2.81 -5.54
C GLY A 129 28.32 1.80 -5.08
N ASP A 130 27.28 2.22 -4.37
CA ASP A 130 26.19 1.32 -3.97
C ASP A 130 25.38 0.84 -5.15
N ASN A 131 24.83 -0.37 -5.05
CA ASN A 131 23.95 -0.96 -6.07
C ASN A 131 22.77 -1.67 -5.40
N ASP A 132 21.57 -1.13 -5.59
CA ASP A 132 20.34 -1.65 -4.97
C ASP A 132 19.11 -1.13 -5.76
N PRO A 133 18.04 -1.93 -5.94
CA PRO A 133 16.82 -1.47 -6.62
C PRO A 133 16.22 -0.18 -6.05
N ARG A 134 16.37 0.08 -4.73
CA ARG A 134 15.90 1.31 -4.07
C ARG A 134 16.61 2.57 -4.60
N ILE A 135 17.83 2.42 -5.09
CA ILE A 135 18.57 3.51 -5.75
C ILE A 135 17.92 3.80 -7.11
N GLY A 136 17.42 2.78 -7.82
CA GLY A 136 16.67 2.96 -9.06
C GLY A 136 15.40 3.79 -8.85
N ASP A 137 14.65 3.54 -7.78
CA ASP A 137 13.46 4.32 -7.42
C ASP A 137 13.81 5.77 -7.11
N LEU A 138 14.91 6.00 -6.40
CA LEU A 138 15.45 7.35 -6.14
C LEU A 138 15.83 8.05 -7.45
N ALA A 139 16.54 7.38 -8.33
CA ALA A 139 16.99 7.95 -9.61
C ALA A 139 15.80 8.33 -10.51
N LEU A 140 14.78 7.49 -10.57
CA LEU A 140 13.52 7.77 -11.27
C LEU A 140 12.80 8.97 -10.68
N PHE A 141 12.68 9.05 -9.35
CA PHE A 141 12.11 10.19 -8.67
C PHE A 141 12.88 11.48 -8.97
N MET A 142 14.21 11.47 -8.83
CA MET A 142 15.06 12.62 -9.12
C MET A 142 14.91 13.06 -10.58
N ARG A 143 14.88 12.14 -11.53
CA ARG A 143 14.69 12.45 -12.96
C ARG A 143 13.32 13.04 -13.24
N SER A 144 12.27 12.50 -12.63
CA SER A 144 10.90 12.99 -12.81
C SER A 144 10.69 14.37 -12.17
N LYS A 145 11.15 14.55 -10.95
CA LYS A 145 10.87 15.76 -10.16
C LYS A 145 11.84 16.90 -10.46
N PHE A 146 13.09 16.57 -10.78
CA PHE A 146 14.17 17.53 -10.96
C PHE A 146 14.92 17.33 -12.30
N PRO A 147 14.21 17.34 -13.45
CA PRO A 147 14.82 17.05 -14.76
C PRO A 147 15.90 18.04 -15.17
N ALA A 148 15.86 19.28 -14.66
CA ALA A 148 16.80 20.33 -15.01
C ALA A 148 18.26 20.02 -14.63
N TYR A 149 18.46 19.23 -13.56
CA TYR A 149 19.82 18.86 -13.10
C TYR A 149 20.01 17.36 -12.90
N THR A 150 19.02 16.52 -13.25
CA THR A 150 19.15 15.08 -13.23
C THR A 150 19.25 14.50 -14.63
N SER A 151 20.45 14.03 -15.00
CA SER A 151 20.68 13.38 -16.29
C SER A 151 19.95 12.05 -16.38
N ALA A 152 19.48 11.67 -17.61
CA ALA A 152 18.99 10.33 -17.87
C ALA A 152 20.06 9.23 -17.60
N LYS A 153 21.35 9.58 -17.65
CA LYS A 153 22.45 8.69 -17.26
C LYS A 153 22.52 8.38 -15.76
N ALA A 154 21.71 9.05 -14.94
CA ALA A 154 21.54 8.74 -13.51
C ALA A 154 20.62 7.54 -13.24
N LEU A 155 19.80 7.13 -14.25
CA LEU A 155 18.83 6.06 -14.10
C LEU A 155 19.52 4.70 -13.93
N GLY A 156 18.88 3.84 -13.16
CA GLY A 156 19.36 2.48 -12.84
C GLY A 156 19.67 2.33 -11.35
N ASN A 157 20.01 1.11 -10.97
CA ASN A 157 20.19 0.69 -9.58
C ASN A 157 21.57 1.04 -9.00
N TYR A 158 22.48 1.56 -9.82
CA TYR A 158 23.84 1.91 -9.42
C TYR A 158 23.94 3.39 -9.03
N TYR A 159 24.47 3.65 -7.84
CA TYR A 159 24.73 5.00 -7.35
C TYR A 159 26.02 5.55 -8.02
N GLY A 160 25.90 5.90 -9.28
CA GLY A 160 27.00 6.38 -10.11
C GLY A 160 27.18 7.90 -10.03
N LYS A 161 28.22 8.40 -10.71
CA LYS A 161 28.59 9.83 -10.73
C LYS A 161 27.47 10.79 -11.13
N TYR A 162 26.51 10.36 -11.96
CA TYR A 162 25.41 11.22 -12.42
C TYR A 162 24.34 11.37 -11.34
N LEU A 163 24.01 10.31 -10.62
CA LEU A 163 23.10 10.39 -9.47
C LEU A 163 23.72 11.20 -8.34
N THR A 164 25.01 10.95 -8.04
CA THR A 164 25.77 11.74 -7.06
C THR A 164 25.68 13.23 -7.34
N LYS A 165 25.94 13.67 -8.59
CA LYS A 165 25.82 15.09 -8.98
C LYS A 165 24.42 15.61 -8.76
N SER A 166 23.38 14.84 -9.10
CA SER A 166 22.00 15.25 -8.90
C SER A 166 21.64 15.42 -7.43
N ILE A 167 22.08 14.51 -6.57
CA ILE A 167 21.85 14.59 -5.12
C ILE A 167 22.65 15.75 -4.52
N THR A 168 23.90 15.96 -4.89
CA THR A 168 24.70 17.10 -4.44
C THR A 168 24.01 18.43 -4.79
N GLU A 169 23.47 18.57 -6.00
CA GLU A 169 22.75 19.77 -6.40
C GLU A 169 21.42 19.94 -5.66
N PHE A 170 20.68 18.85 -5.43
CA PHE A 170 19.50 18.86 -4.58
C PHE A 170 19.82 19.35 -3.16
N GLN A 171 20.87 18.80 -2.54
CA GLN A 171 21.33 19.19 -1.21
C GLN A 171 21.67 20.68 -1.14
N ARG A 172 22.40 21.22 -2.13
CA ARG A 172 22.72 22.67 -2.19
C ARG A 172 21.45 23.52 -2.23
N ARG A 173 20.49 23.15 -3.08
CA ARG A 173 19.22 23.90 -3.21
C ARG A 173 18.35 23.84 -1.97
N CYS A 174 18.49 22.77 -1.19
CA CYS A 174 17.79 22.59 0.08
C CYS A 174 18.60 23.07 1.29
N HIS A 175 19.75 23.74 1.08
CA HIS A 175 20.65 24.23 2.13
C HIS A 175 21.17 23.11 3.06
N LEU A 176 21.31 21.91 2.51
CA LEU A 176 21.92 20.76 3.19
C LEU A 176 23.43 20.70 2.86
N TYR A 177 24.17 19.95 3.67
CA TYR A 177 25.59 19.65 3.37
C TYR A 177 25.66 18.83 2.05
N PRO A 178 26.38 19.31 1.01
CA PRO A 178 26.32 18.76 -0.34
C PRO A 178 27.34 17.63 -0.56
N ASP A 179 27.27 16.56 0.23
CA ASP A 179 28.17 15.40 0.17
C ASP A 179 27.82 14.40 -0.94
N GLY A 180 26.64 14.56 -1.55
CA GLY A 180 26.14 13.66 -2.58
C GLY A 180 25.69 12.30 -2.05
N CYS A 181 25.58 12.12 -0.73
CA CYS A 181 25.05 10.91 -0.11
C CYS A 181 23.58 11.11 0.34
N VAL A 182 22.81 10.04 0.38
CA VAL A 182 21.44 10.10 0.90
C VAL A 182 21.36 9.40 2.24
N GLY A 183 21.66 10.14 3.29
CA GLY A 183 21.40 9.77 4.67
C GLY A 183 20.01 10.23 5.12
N ARG A 184 19.73 10.09 6.42
CA ARG A 184 18.42 10.42 7.01
C ARG A 184 17.97 11.86 6.75
N ILE A 185 18.87 12.83 6.81
CA ILE A 185 18.56 14.24 6.60
C ILE A 185 18.11 14.46 5.15
N THR A 186 18.93 14.04 4.18
CA THR A 186 18.62 14.15 2.74
C THR A 186 17.35 13.37 2.39
N TYR A 187 17.15 12.17 2.96
CA TYR A 187 15.95 11.38 2.74
C TYR A 187 14.70 12.08 3.27
N ASN A 188 14.75 12.68 4.47
CA ASN A 188 13.63 13.44 5.02
C ASN A 188 13.29 14.65 4.15
N GLU A 189 14.29 15.31 3.58
CA GLU A 189 14.08 16.41 2.65
C GLU A 189 13.42 15.94 1.35
N LEU A 190 13.90 14.85 0.74
CA LEU A 190 13.29 14.25 -0.45
C LEU A 190 11.81 13.90 -0.24
N LYS A 191 11.42 13.45 0.96
CA LYS A 191 10.02 13.18 1.31
C LYS A 191 9.14 14.42 1.24
N LYS A 192 9.63 15.61 1.61
CA LYS A 192 8.87 16.87 1.49
C LYS A 192 8.54 17.18 0.04
N TYR A 193 9.39 16.77 -0.90
CA TYR A 193 9.15 16.90 -2.34
C TYR A 193 8.32 15.78 -2.95
N GLY A 194 7.86 14.83 -2.12
CA GLY A 194 6.95 13.76 -2.53
C GLY A 194 7.63 12.42 -2.83
N PHE A 195 8.90 12.23 -2.46
CA PHE A 195 9.52 10.90 -2.55
C PHE A 195 8.84 9.96 -1.56
N LYS A 196 8.20 8.91 -2.09
CA LYS A 196 7.49 7.89 -1.32
C LYS A 196 8.22 6.57 -1.47
N TYR A 197 8.63 6.02 -0.34
CA TYR A 197 9.27 4.73 -0.26
C TYR A 197 8.80 3.96 0.97
#